data_4d53a0e5d28c56c29d38946b5eb11d97
#
_entry.id   4d53a0e5d28c56c29d38946b5eb11d97
#
_cell.length_a   1.000
_cell.length_b   1.000
_cell.length_c   1.000
_cell.angle_alpha   90.00
_cell.angle_beta   90.00
_cell.angle_gamma   90.00
#
_symmetry.space_group_name_H-M   'P 1'
#
loop_
_entity.id
_entity.type
_entity.pdbx_description
1 polymer ?
#
loop_
_entity_poly.entity_id
_entity_poly.type
_entity_poly.pdbx_seq_one_letter_code
_entity_poly.pdbx_strand_id
1 'polypeptide(L)'
;MRICKSVFGIALAHPIYLGVYVVFLSLLGIFLTGGSTYVDTAGTTYVAEPANLAVVDRDGSALSQALKAYLADMHNVADVADDEFALQDALATNTVDAVVIVPEGFGSDCLAAARAGEELPKVEIAYGGYTQ
;
A
#
# COMPACT_ATOMS: atom_id res chain seq x y z
N MET A 1 33.77 21.45 -28.12
CA MET A 1 34.30 20.09 -27.90
C MET A 1 35.74 20.03 -27.36
N ARG A 2 36.46 21.13 -27.16
CA ARG A 2 37.83 21.11 -26.59
C ARG A 2 37.85 20.91 -25.08
N ILE A 3 36.85 21.43 -24.37
CA ILE A 3 36.76 21.35 -22.91
C ILE A 3 36.56 19.90 -22.40
N CYS A 4 35.70 19.12 -23.06
CA CYS A 4 35.51 17.72 -22.72
C CYS A 4 36.78 16.86 -22.83
N LYS A 5 37.62 17.09 -23.84
CA LYS A 5 38.89 16.39 -24.00
C LYS A 5 39.88 16.70 -22.88
N SER A 6 39.93 17.97 -22.41
CA SER A 6 40.83 18.39 -21.34
C SER A 6 40.40 17.79 -20.00
N VAL A 7 39.10 17.77 -19.70
CA VAL A 7 38.57 17.16 -18.46
C VAL A 7 38.81 15.63 -18.45
N PHE A 8 38.63 14.99 -19.58
CA PHE A 8 38.89 13.56 -19.70
C PHE A 8 40.39 13.21 -19.58
N GLY A 9 41.23 14.08 -20.12
CA GLY A 9 42.70 13.95 -19.99
C GLY A 9 43.20 14.10 -18.54
N ILE A 10 42.60 15.01 -17.77
CA ILE A 10 42.95 15.21 -16.34
C ILE A 10 42.46 14.01 -15.51
N ALA A 11 41.25 13.49 -15.80
CA ALA A 11 40.73 12.32 -15.13
C ALA A 11 41.58 11.06 -15.36
N LEU A 12 42.07 10.87 -16.59
CA LEU A 12 42.97 9.74 -16.93
C LEU A 12 44.39 9.93 -16.36
N ALA A 13 44.83 11.14 -16.05
CA ALA A 13 46.16 11.39 -15.46
C ALA A 13 46.26 10.88 -14.00
N HIS A 14 45.15 10.64 -13.36
CA HIS A 14 45.08 10.11 -12.00
C HIS A 14 44.28 8.78 -11.93
N PRO A 15 44.75 7.69 -12.57
CA PRO A 15 44.01 6.45 -12.67
C PRO A 15 43.73 5.78 -11.34
N ILE A 16 44.61 5.96 -10.36
CA ILE A 16 44.43 5.42 -9.00
C ILE A 16 43.27 6.13 -8.30
N TYR A 17 43.17 7.44 -8.43
CA TYR A 17 42.07 8.20 -7.84
C TYR A 17 40.72 7.84 -8.48
N LEU A 18 40.70 7.73 -9.79
CA LEU A 18 39.51 7.32 -10.54
C LEU A 18 39.09 5.89 -10.15
N GLY A 19 40.03 4.97 -10.04
CA GLY A 19 39.79 3.59 -9.63
C GLY A 19 39.20 3.48 -8.23
N VAL A 20 39.81 4.19 -7.26
CA VAL A 20 39.30 4.24 -5.88
C VAL A 20 37.87 4.80 -5.84
N TYR A 21 37.60 5.88 -6.61
CA TYR A 21 36.28 6.50 -6.64
C TYR A 21 35.22 5.59 -7.24
N VAL A 22 35.54 4.93 -8.36
CA VAL A 22 34.64 3.98 -9.03
C VAL A 22 34.35 2.76 -8.13
N VAL A 23 35.40 2.20 -7.52
CA VAL A 23 35.23 1.05 -6.61
C VAL A 23 34.42 1.44 -5.37
N PHE A 24 34.71 2.61 -4.77
CA PHE A 24 34.01 3.08 -3.59
C PHE A 24 32.53 3.36 -3.89
N LEU A 25 32.22 4.06 -4.99
CA LEU A 25 30.85 4.31 -5.40
C LEU A 25 30.07 3.05 -5.78
N SER A 26 30.75 2.09 -6.42
CA SER A 26 30.15 0.80 -6.75
C SER A 26 29.84 -0.01 -5.50
N LEU A 27 30.77 -0.07 -4.55
CA LEU A 27 30.57 -0.73 -3.25
C LEU A 27 29.47 -0.03 -2.45
N LEU A 28 29.44 1.29 -2.43
CA LEU A 28 28.40 2.07 -1.77
C LEU A 28 27.03 1.82 -2.43
N GLY A 29 26.97 1.78 -3.77
CA GLY A 29 25.76 1.43 -4.52
C GLY A 29 25.25 0.04 -4.19
N ILE A 30 26.15 -0.96 -4.18
CA ILE A 30 25.80 -2.34 -3.80
C ILE A 30 25.36 -2.40 -2.34
N PHE A 31 26.02 -1.68 -1.43
CA PHE A 31 25.67 -1.66 -0.02
C PHE A 31 24.31 -1.00 0.22
N LEU A 32 24.03 0.14 -0.43
CA LEU A 32 22.73 0.82 -0.35
C LEU A 32 21.63 -0.01 -1.02
N THR A 33 21.89 -0.63 -2.15
CA THR A 33 20.93 -1.47 -2.86
C THR A 33 20.77 -2.81 -2.15
N GLY A 34 21.83 -3.44 -1.69
CA GLY A 34 21.80 -4.70 -0.93
C GLY A 34 21.24 -4.54 0.48
N GLY A 35 21.38 -3.36 1.10
CA GLY A 35 20.75 -3.04 2.39
C GLY A 35 19.26 -2.68 2.26
N SER A 36 18.84 -2.26 1.05
CA SER A 36 17.43 -1.98 0.76
C SER A 36 16.71 -3.16 0.10
N THR A 37 17.45 -4.09 -0.47
CA THR A 37 16.93 -5.34 -1.02
C THR A 37 17.18 -6.48 -0.04
N TYR A 38 16.53 -6.46 1.10
CA TYR A 38 15.90 -7.70 1.52
C TYR A 38 14.70 -7.95 0.58
N VAL A 39 14.93 -7.92 -0.70
CA VAL A 39 14.15 -8.70 -1.62
C VAL A 39 14.67 -10.11 -1.38
N ASP A 40 13.98 -10.80 -0.51
CA ASP A 40 14.11 -12.23 -0.36
C ASP A 40 13.85 -12.82 -1.74
N THR A 41 14.94 -13.17 -2.45
CA THR A 41 14.91 -13.78 -3.80
C THR A 41 14.41 -15.22 -3.72
N ALA A 42 14.09 -15.68 -2.52
CA ALA A 42 13.42 -16.93 -2.26
C ALA A 42 11.92 -16.71 -2.26
N GLY A 43 11.33 -16.36 -3.44
CA GLY A 43 9.91 -16.55 -3.69
C GLY A 43 8.98 -16.05 -2.56
N THR A 44 9.30 -14.95 -1.90
CA THR A 44 8.37 -14.37 -0.95
C THR A 44 7.18 -13.85 -1.73
N THR A 45 6.17 -14.67 -1.78
CA THR A 45 4.81 -14.20 -1.93
C THR A 45 4.68 -13.01 -0.97
N TYR A 46 4.39 -11.82 -1.51
CA TYR A 46 4.05 -10.66 -0.69
C TYR A 46 2.92 -11.09 0.24
N VAL A 47 3.24 -11.28 1.50
CA VAL A 47 2.24 -11.50 2.54
C VAL A 47 1.84 -10.10 2.98
N ALA A 48 0.66 -9.68 2.55
CA ALA A 48 0.10 -8.43 3.03
C ALA A 48 0.01 -8.47 4.55
N GLU A 49 0.61 -7.47 5.20
CA GLU A 49 0.49 -7.33 6.64
C GLU A 49 -0.99 -7.05 6.98
N PRO A 50 -1.58 -7.74 7.97
CA PRO A 50 -2.98 -7.52 8.31
C PRO A 50 -3.18 -6.10 8.80
N ALA A 51 -4.05 -5.34 8.12
CA ALA A 51 -4.43 -3.99 8.52
C ALA A 51 -5.53 -4.03 9.58
N ASN A 52 -5.64 -2.99 10.38
CA ASN A 52 -6.76 -2.81 11.31
C ASN A 52 -7.90 -2.08 10.57
N LEU A 53 -9.01 -2.76 10.37
CA LEU A 53 -10.15 -2.23 9.62
C LEU A 53 -11.36 -2.05 10.54
N ALA A 54 -12.09 -0.96 10.37
CA ALA A 54 -13.47 -0.88 10.85
C ALA A 54 -14.40 -1.22 9.68
N VAL A 55 -15.35 -2.12 9.88
CA VAL A 55 -16.34 -2.49 8.87
C VAL A 55 -17.73 -2.14 9.37
N VAL A 56 -18.32 -1.13 8.72
CA VAL A 56 -19.68 -0.68 8.98
C VAL A 56 -20.60 -1.31 7.94
N ASP A 57 -21.43 -2.23 8.36
CA ASP A 57 -22.39 -2.93 7.49
C ASP A 57 -23.79 -2.35 7.73
N ARG A 58 -24.26 -1.52 6.80
CA ARG A 58 -25.61 -0.93 6.81
C ARG A 58 -26.61 -1.75 6.01
N ASP A 59 -26.14 -2.73 5.22
CA ASP A 59 -26.99 -3.57 4.35
C ASP A 59 -27.51 -4.80 5.09
N GLY A 60 -26.66 -5.45 5.91
CA GLY A 60 -27.04 -6.65 6.65
C GLY A 60 -27.38 -7.85 5.80
N SER A 61 -27.14 -7.83 4.49
CA SER A 61 -27.42 -8.93 3.58
C SER A 61 -26.44 -10.09 3.77
N ALA A 62 -26.77 -11.24 3.20
CA ALA A 62 -25.84 -12.38 3.20
C ALA A 62 -24.52 -12.06 2.45
N LEU A 63 -24.56 -11.16 1.46
CA LEU A 63 -23.40 -10.73 0.70
C LEU A 63 -22.50 -9.80 1.53
N SER A 64 -23.08 -8.82 2.23
CA SER A 64 -22.32 -7.91 3.10
C SER A 64 -21.69 -8.64 4.28
N GLN A 65 -22.41 -9.60 4.86
CA GLN A 65 -21.89 -10.47 5.92
C GLN A 65 -20.73 -11.35 5.43
N ALA A 66 -20.84 -11.91 4.22
CA ALA A 66 -19.76 -12.68 3.61
C ALA A 66 -18.53 -11.81 3.32
N LEU A 67 -18.73 -10.57 2.87
CA LEU A 67 -17.65 -9.59 2.70
C LEU A 67 -16.98 -9.26 4.03
N LYS A 68 -17.74 -9.01 5.08
CA LYS A 68 -17.22 -8.76 6.43
C LYS A 68 -16.41 -9.95 6.95
N ALA A 69 -16.92 -11.17 6.76
CA ALA A 69 -16.22 -12.40 7.15
C ALA A 69 -14.91 -12.59 6.37
N TYR A 70 -14.91 -12.32 5.08
CA TYR A 70 -13.72 -12.38 4.23
C TYR A 70 -12.66 -11.37 4.68
N LEU A 71 -13.06 -10.14 4.98
CA LEU A 71 -12.15 -9.12 5.49
C LEU A 71 -11.57 -9.49 6.86
N ALA A 72 -12.38 -10.11 7.73
CA ALA A 72 -11.94 -10.56 9.05
C ALA A 72 -10.98 -11.77 8.99
N ASP A 73 -11.01 -12.56 7.93
CA ASP A 73 -10.05 -13.65 7.72
C ASP A 73 -8.66 -13.14 7.31
N MET A 74 -8.61 -12.00 6.61
CA MET A 74 -7.37 -11.43 6.08
C MET A 74 -6.81 -10.26 6.92
N HIS A 75 -7.66 -9.59 7.68
CA HIS A 75 -7.34 -8.36 8.41
C HIS A 75 -7.89 -8.39 9.84
N ASN A 76 -7.40 -7.51 10.68
CA ASN A 76 -7.95 -7.31 12.01
C ASN A 76 -9.17 -6.40 11.92
N VAL A 77 -10.37 -6.90 12.18
CA VAL A 77 -11.58 -6.08 12.17
C VAL A 77 -11.89 -5.59 13.58
N ALA A 78 -11.82 -4.25 13.75
CA ALA A 78 -12.22 -3.57 14.96
C ALA A 78 -13.72 -3.23 14.93
N ASP A 79 -14.39 -3.37 16.06
CA ASP A 79 -15.79 -2.96 16.19
C ASP A 79 -15.83 -1.49 16.58
N VAL A 80 -16.26 -0.65 15.65
CA VAL A 80 -16.42 0.81 15.84
C VAL A 80 -17.88 1.14 15.59
N ALA A 81 -18.44 2.02 16.43
CA ALA A 81 -19.82 2.47 16.29
C ALA A 81 -20.05 3.14 14.92
N ASP A 82 -21.22 2.90 14.31
CA ASP A 82 -21.63 3.58 13.08
C ASP A 82 -22.05 5.02 13.40
N ASP A 83 -21.08 5.82 13.76
CA ASP A 83 -21.20 7.24 14.04
C ASP A 83 -20.03 7.97 13.39
N GLU A 84 -20.33 9.06 12.69
CA GLU A 84 -19.32 9.79 11.92
C GLU A 84 -18.14 10.25 12.78
N PHE A 85 -18.44 10.71 13.99
CA PHE A 85 -17.41 11.19 14.91
C PHE A 85 -16.53 10.03 15.42
N ALA A 86 -17.16 8.89 15.77
CA ALA A 86 -16.43 7.70 16.24
C ALA A 86 -15.52 7.12 15.15
N LEU A 87 -15.98 7.12 13.90
CA LEU A 87 -15.21 6.65 12.76
C LEU A 87 -14.03 7.59 12.45
N GLN A 88 -14.25 8.90 12.50
CA GLN A 88 -13.19 9.90 12.30
C GLN A 88 -12.16 9.84 13.43
N ASP A 89 -12.59 9.68 14.68
CA ASP A 89 -11.69 9.57 15.83
C ASP A 89 -10.84 8.29 15.74
N ALA A 90 -11.44 7.16 15.36
CA ALA A 90 -10.72 5.91 15.18
C ALA A 90 -9.63 6.00 14.09
N LEU A 91 -9.91 6.73 13.01
CA LEU A 91 -8.90 7.02 11.95
C LEU A 91 -7.84 8.02 12.44
N ALA A 92 -8.23 9.08 13.13
CA ALA A 92 -7.33 10.12 13.61
C ALA A 92 -6.37 9.61 14.70
N THR A 93 -6.84 8.68 15.54
CA THR A 93 -6.03 8.06 16.60
C THR A 93 -5.25 6.84 16.13
N ASN A 94 -5.34 6.48 14.84
CA ASN A 94 -4.75 5.26 14.27
C ASN A 94 -5.20 3.98 14.98
N THR A 95 -6.38 3.97 15.53
CA THR A 95 -7.01 2.76 16.09
C THR A 95 -7.36 1.80 14.95
N VAL A 96 -7.75 2.38 13.80
CA VAL A 96 -7.95 1.66 12.54
C VAL A 96 -7.20 2.36 11.41
N ASP A 97 -6.73 1.58 10.44
CA ASP A 97 -6.01 2.07 9.25
C ASP A 97 -6.99 2.53 8.17
N ALA A 98 -8.14 1.86 8.09
CA ALA A 98 -9.20 2.21 7.16
C ALA A 98 -10.58 1.84 7.71
N VAL A 99 -11.60 2.55 7.20
CA VAL A 99 -13.01 2.27 7.44
C VAL A 99 -13.65 1.84 6.13
N VAL A 100 -14.33 0.70 6.15
CA VAL A 100 -15.08 0.16 5.03
C VAL A 100 -16.58 0.28 5.35
N ILE A 101 -17.30 1.06 4.55
CA ILE A 101 -18.73 1.27 4.72
C ILE A 101 -19.47 0.55 3.58
N VAL A 102 -20.28 -0.43 3.95
CA VAL A 102 -21.17 -1.13 3.03
C VAL A 102 -22.53 -0.40 3.05
N PRO A 103 -22.95 0.23 1.95
CA PRO A 103 -24.19 1.00 1.90
C PRO A 103 -25.42 0.08 1.98
N GLU A 104 -26.54 0.64 2.41
CA GLU A 104 -27.83 -0.04 2.40
C GLU A 104 -28.22 -0.44 0.96
N GLY A 105 -28.75 -1.64 0.78
CA GLY A 105 -29.14 -2.18 -0.53
C GLY A 105 -27.99 -2.80 -1.34
N PHE A 106 -26.77 -2.79 -0.83
CA PHE A 106 -25.58 -3.28 -1.54
C PHE A 106 -25.77 -4.70 -2.12
N GLY A 107 -26.31 -5.62 -1.34
CA GLY A 107 -26.50 -7.00 -1.79
C GLY A 107 -27.52 -7.12 -2.93
N SER A 108 -28.63 -6.37 -2.87
CA SER A 108 -29.65 -6.35 -3.91
C SER A 108 -29.14 -5.72 -5.21
N ASP A 109 -28.40 -4.63 -5.08
CA ASP A 109 -27.85 -3.89 -6.22
C ASP A 109 -26.74 -4.67 -6.92
N CYS A 110 -25.89 -5.38 -6.16
CA CYS A 110 -24.91 -6.31 -6.71
C CYS A 110 -25.57 -7.41 -7.54
N LEU A 111 -26.67 -8.01 -7.03
CA LEU A 111 -27.39 -9.06 -7.75
C LEU A 111 -28.08 -8.50 -9.00
N ALA A 112 -28.64 -7.30 -8.93
CA ALA A 112 -29.28 -6.66 -10.07
C ALA A 112 -28.24 -6.32 -11.16
N ALA A 113 -27.14 -5.69 -10.80
CA ALA A 113 -26.05 -5.33 -11.70
C ALA A 113 -25.42 -6.57 -12.36
N ALA A 114 -25.18 -7.64 -11.58
CA ALA A 114 -24.64 -8.89 -12.12
C ALA A 114 -25.58 -9.56 -13.14
N ARG A 115 -26.91 -9.44 -12.97
CA ARG A 115 -27.90 -9.95 -13.93
C ARG A 115 -28.02 -9.09 -15.18
N ALA A 116 -27.86 -7.78 -15.01
CA ALA A 116 -27.92 -6.83 -16.12
C ALA A 116 -26.59 -6.72 -16.90
N GLY A 117 -25.49 -7.23 -16.36
CA GLY A 117 -24.14 -7.04 -16.91
C GLY A 117 -23.65 -5.60 -16.77
N GLU A 118 -24.16 -4.90 -15.77
CA GLU A 118 -23.80 -3.51 -15.44
C GLU A 118 -22.64 -3.44 -14.42
N GLU A 119 -22.11 -2.23 -14.20
CA GLU A 119 -21.07 -2.01 -13.21
C GLU A 119 -21.59 -2.28 -11.79
N LEU A 120 -20.82 -3.05 -11.00
CA LEU A 120 -21.18 -3.36 -9.62
C LEU A 120 -21.17 -2.12 -8.73
N PRO A 121 -22.06 -2.04 -7.74
CA PRO A 121 -22.05 -0.95 -6.76
C PRO A 121 -20.73 -0.91 -6.00
N LYS A 122 -20.31 0.28 -5.62
CA LYS A 122 -19.04 0.53 -4.95
C LYS A 122 -19.21 0.58 -3.44
N VAL A 123 -18.26 0.02 -2.74
CA VAL A 123 -18.10 0.15 -1.30
C VAL A 123 -17.31 1.43 -1.04
N GLU A 124 -17.70 2.19 -0.04
CA GLU A 124 -16.98 3.39 0.38
C GLU A 124 -15.83 3.00 1.31
N ILE A 125 -14.63 3.48 1.02
CA ILE A 125 -13.45 3.24 1.85
C ILE A 125 -12.87 4.58 2.24
N ALA A 126 -12.84 4.85 3.55
CA ALA A 126 -12.14 5.98 4.13
C ALA A 126 -10.86 5.48 4.82
N TYR A 127 -9.75 6.19 4.61
CA TYR A 127 -8.48 5.89 5.24
C TYR A 127 -7.83 7.14 5.80
N GLY A 128 -7.10 6.97 6.89
CA GLY A 128 -6.33 8.05 7.49
C GLY A 128 -5.18 8.46 6.56
N GLY A 129 -5.26 9.67 6.00
CA GLY A 129 -4.17 10.20 5.20
C GLY A 129 -3.02 10.65 6.10
N TYR A 130 -1.92 9.91 6.11
CA TYR A 130 -0.66 10.47 6.59
C TYR A 130 -0.16 11.46 5.53
N THR A 131 -0.37 12.74 5.76
CA THR A 131 0.48 13.75 5.15
C THR A 131 1.80 13.76 5.93
N GLN A 132 2.80 13.07 5.38
CA GLN A 132 4.19 13.32 5.75
C GLN A 132 4.69 14.56 5.04
#